data_21064dd0add97ae1f515063349545863
#
_entry.id   21064dd0add97ae1f515063349545863
#
_cell.length_a   1.000
_cell.length_b   1.000
_cell.length_c   1.000
_cell.angle_alpha   90.00
_cell.angle_beta   90.00
_cell.angle_gamma   90.00
#
_symmetry.space_group_name_H-M   'P 1'
#
loop_
_entity.id
_entity.type
_entity.pdbx_description
1 polymer ?
#
loop_
_entity_poly.entity_id
_entity_poly.type
_entity_poly.pdbx_seq_one_letter_code
_entity_poly.pdbx_strand_id
1 'polypeptide(L)'
;DAQTVKRENDNIVKSVLQAVTAMGIAEKDVRTEYIRLNKNYNHNTKEYSYAANQAIAVKLRDLNKYDAVMDRLLDTGINRIDGVQFSSSKAESLRSEARTKAVMDAKKKAGEYAAALGQRIGKAVMISEFQPNSGPQPILRGMAMQDAASGKAIAPGEMEISVVVNVSFELK
;
A
#
# COMPACT_ATOMS: atom_id res chain seq x y z
N ASP A 1 -31.48 -8.57 16.53
CA ASP A 1 -31.54 -9.59 15.48
C ASP A 1 -30.61 -9.24 14.31
N ALA A 2 -30.45 -10.15 13.34
CA ALA A 2 -29.56 -10.00 12.20
C ALA A 2 -29.94 -8.82 11.29
N GLN A 3 -31.24 -8.57 11.11
CA GLN A 3 -31.73 -7.49 10.23
C GLN A 3 -31.44 -6.11 10.85
N THR A 4 -31.61 -5.97 12.15
CA THR A 4 -31.32 -4.73 12.87
C THR A 4 -29.83 -4.37 12.74
N VAL A 5 -28.95 -5.32 13.05
CA VAL A 5 -27.49 -5.12 12.98
C VAL A 5 -27.02 -4.80 11.55
N LYS A 6 -27.61 -5.49 10.57
CA LYS A 6 -27.32 -5.18 9.15
C LYS A 6 -27.74 -3.74 8.80
N ARG A 7 -28.96 -3.32 9.19
CA ARG A 7 -29.47 -1.97 8.90
C ARG A 7 -28.62 -0.88 9.57
N GLU A 8 -28.18 -1.10 10.80
CA GLU A 8 -27.28 -0.18 11.52
C GLU A 8 -25.95 -0.05 10.80
N ASN A 9 -25.34 -1.17 10.39
CA ASN A 9 -24.12 -1.17 9.59
C ASN A 9 -24.30 -0.42 8.26
N ASP A 10 -25.39 -0.68 7.53
CA ASP A 10 -25.69 -0.02 6.26
C ASP A 10 -25.84 1.50 6.42
N ASN A 11 -26.39 1.96 7.53
CA ASN A 11 -26.53 3.38 7.83
C ASN A 11 -25.18 4.05 8.06
N ILE A 12 -24.31 3.41 8.85
CA ILE A 12 -22.95 3.91 9.07
C ILE A 12 -22.18 3.97 7.74
N VAL A 13 -22.25 2.90 6.93
CA VAL A 13 -21.62 2.84 5.61
C VAL A 13 -22.09 3.99 4.71
N LYS A 14 -23.40 4.25 4.67
CA LYS A 14 -23.95 5.40 3.91
C LYS A 14 -23.38 6.73 4.39
N SER A 15 -23.29 6.92 5.70
CA SER A 15 -22.68 8.13 6.29
C SER A 15 -21.23 8.29 5.89
N VAL A 16 -20.44 7.19 5.91
CA VAL A 16 -19.04 7.17 5.44
C VAL A 16 -18.96 7.57 3.98
N LEU A 17 -19.76 6.95 3.10
CA LEU A 17 -19.73 7.24 1.67
C LEU A 17 -20.12 8.69 1.37
N GLN A 18 -21.10 9.23 2.07
CA GLN A 18 -21.49 10.64 1.96
C GLN A 18 -20.36 11.58 2.42
N ALA A 19 -19.71 11.25 3.56
CA ALA A 19 -18.62 12.05 4.08
C ALA A 19 -17.43 12.11 3.12
N VAL A 20 -16.98 10.97 2.59
CA VAL A 20 -15.84 10.93 1.65
C VAL A 20 -16.15 11.63 0.32
N THR A 21 -17.40 11.51 -0.16
CA THR A 21 -17.86 12.22 -1.37
C THR A 21 -17.87 13.74 -1.15
N ALA A 22 -18.39 14.19 -0.01
CA ALA A 22 -18.41 15.61 0.35
C ALA A 22 -17.02 16.23 0.47
N MET A 23 -15.99 15.42 0.81
CA MET A 23 -14.59 15.85 0.86
C MET A 23 -13.88 15.81 -0.50
N GLY A 24 -14.60 15.47 -1.58
CA GLY A 24 -14.08 15.42 -2.93
C GLY A 24 -13.23 14.18 -3.23
N ILE A 25 -13.39 13.11 -2.46
CA ILE A 25 -12.76 11.82 -2.77
C ILE A 25 -13.57 11.15 -3.89
N ALA A 26 -12.89 10.77 -4.97
CA ALA A 26 -13.55 10.17 -6.13
C ALA A 26 -14.06 8.76 -5.81
N GLU A 27 -15.20 8.38 -6.38
CA GLU A 27 -15.82 7.06 -6.18
C GLU A 27 -14.86 5.89 -6.46
N LYS A 28 -14.04 6.00 -7.50
CA LYS A 28 -12.99 5.00 -7.83
C LYS A 28 -11.91 4.82 -6.77
N ASP A 29 -11.81 5.75 -5.83
CA ASP A 29 -10.85 5.73 -4.73
C ASP A 29 -11.48 5.22 -3.42
N VAL A 30 -12.73 4.75 -3.49
CA VAL A 30 -13.47 4.16 -2.36
C VAL A 30 -13.94 2.77 -2.75
N ARG A 31 -13.64 1.76 -1.92
CA ARG A 31 -14.08 0.39 -2.20
C ARG A 31 -14.42 -0.35 -0.90
N THR A 32 -15.38 -1.24 -0.99
CA THR A 32 -15.66 -2.21 0.07
C THR A 32 -14.63 -3.34 0.00
N GLU A 33 -13.95 -3.62 1.10
CA GLU A 33 -12.99 -4.73 1.20
C GLU A 33 -13.68 -6.03 1.56
N TYR A 34 -14.56 -6.00 2.57
CA TYR A 34 -15.37 -7.14 2.96
C TYR A 34 -16.64 -6.72 3.69
N ILE A 35 -17.61 -7.63 3.68
CA ILE A 35 -18.83 -7.57 4.46
C ILE A 35 -18.97 -8.90 5.19
N ARG A 36 -19.17 -8.88 6.50
CA ARG A 36 -19.36 -10.08 7.33
C ARG A 36 -20.54 -9.88 8.27
N LEU A 37 -21.37 -10.91 8.40
CA LEU A 37 -22.41 -11.01 9.41
C LEU A 37 -22.17 -12.28 10.21
N ASN A 38 -21.88 -12.13 11.48
CA ASN A 38 -21.57 -13.24 12.38
C ASN A 38 -22.71 -13.45 13.37
N LYS A 39 -23.06 -14.70 13.61
CA LYS A 39 -23.95 -15.10 14.69
C LYS A 39 -23.08 -15.69 15.82
N ASN A 40 -23.11 -15.07 16.99
CA ASN A 40 -22.32 -15.47 18.14
C ASN A 40 -23.25 -16.04 19.22
N TYR A 41 -22.85 -17.14 19.85
CA TYR A 41 -23.57 -17.71 20.99
C TYR A 41 -22.82 -17.36 22.27
N ASN A 42 -23.53 -16.78 23.23
CA ASN A 42 -23.01 -16.50 24.55
C ASN A 42 -23.37 -17.65 25.51
N HIS A 43 -22.36 -18.42 25.91
CA HIS A 43 -22.56 -19.59 26.80
C HIS A 43 -23.04 -19.21 28.21
N ASN A 44 -22.76 -17.98 28.69
CA ASN A 44 -23.16 -17.54 30.00
C ASN A 44 -24.65 -17.12 30.05
N THR A 45 -25.08 -16.37 29.03
CA THR A 45 -26.49 -15.89 28.94
C THR A 45 -27.37 -16.87 28.16
N LYS A 46 -26.80 -17.88 27.48
CA LYS A 46 -27.48 -18.83 26.59
C LYS A 46 -28.23 -18.16 25.44
N GLU A 47 -27.76 -16.99 25.02
CA GLU A 47 -28.40 -16.19 23.98
C GLU A 47 -27.52 -16.08 22.72
N TYR A 48 -28.17 -15.86 21.59
CA TYR A 48 -27.49 -15.52 20.34
C TYR A 48 -27.43 -14.01 20.15
N SER A 49 -26.27 -13.52 19.78
CA SER A 49 -26.05 -12.15 19.31
C SER A 49 -25.62 -12.14 17.86
N TYR A 50 -25.80 -11.01 17.18
CA TYR A 50 -25.36 -10.83 15.81
C TYR A 50 -24.43 -9.62 15.76
N ALA A 51 -23.39 -9.72 14.92
CA ALA A 51 -22.43 -8.64 14.65
C ALA A 51 -22.24 -8.48 13.15
N ALA A 52 -22.49 -7.31 12.61
CA ALA A 52 -22.12 -6.96 11.25
C ALA A 52 -20.79 -6.23 11.26
N ASN A 53 -19.92 -6.58 10.32
CA ASN A 53 -18.63 -5.93 10.12
C ASN A 53 -18.45 -5.66 8.63
N GLN A 54 -18.11 -4.43 8.30
CA GLN A 54 -17.77 -4.04 6.94
C GLN A 54 -16.53 -3.15 6.97
N ALA A 55 -15.56 -3.45 6.12
CA ALA A 55 -14.40 -2.59 5.92
C ALA A 55 -14.52 -1.86 4.59
N ILE A 56 -14.16 -0.58 4.62
CA ILE A 56 -14.11 0.30 3.45
C ILE A 56 -12.69 0.84 3.36
N ALA A 57 -12.05 0.63 2.21
CA ALA A 57 -10.78 1.26 1.90
C ALA A 57 -11.03 2.59 1.18
N VAL A 58 -10.40 3.63 1.68
CA VAL A 58 -10.46 4.99 1.12
C VAL A 58 -9.04 5.39 0.69
N LYS A 59 -8.85 5.66 -0.60
CA LYS A 59 -7.57 6.13 -1.13
C LYS A 59 -7.52 7.65 -1.13
N LEU A 60 -6.74 8.20 -0.22
CA LEU A 60 -6.48 9.63 -0.15
C LEU A 60 -5.27 9.99 -1.03
N ARG A 61 -5.48 10.87 -2.02
CA ARG A 61 -4.41 11.29 -2.95
C ARG A 61 -3.66 12.53 -2.46
N ASP A 62 -4.28 13.34 -1.64
CA ASP A 62 -3.68 14.54 -1.05
C ASP A 62 -3.53 14.32 0.45
N LEU A 63 -2.29 14.07 0.88
CA LEU A 63 -1.97 13.80 2.29
C LEU A 63 -2.20 15.01 3.22
N ASN A 64 -2.28 16.23 2.67
CA ASN A 64 -2.59 17.39 3.50
C ASN A 64 -4.04 17.40 4.00
N LYS A 65 -4.92 16.61 3.38
CA LYS A 65 -6.31 16.44 3.81
C LYS A 65 -6.50 15.31 4.84
N TYR A 66 -5.41 14.65 5.25
CA TYR A 66 -5.50 13.45 6.10
C TYR A 66 -6.27 13.72 7.39
N ASP A 67 -5.85 14.74 8.16
CA ASP A 67 -6.44 15.04 9.46
C ASP A 67 -7.93 15.37 9.31
N ALA A 68 -8.29 16.23 8.36
CA ALA A 68 -9.68 16.58 8.10
C ALA A 68 -10.54 15.38 7.65
N VAL A 69 -9.96 14.44 6.87
CA VAL A 69 -10.65 13.22 6.46
C VAL A 69 -10.85 12.31 7.67
N MET A 70 -9.83 12.15 8.51
CA MET A 70 -9.92 11.31 9.70
C MET A 70 -10.97 11.83 10.68
N ASP A 71 -10.95 13.12 10.99
CA ASP A 71 -11.94 13.75 11.87
C ASP A 71 -13.36 13.52 11.34
N ARG A 72 -13.54 13.76 10.03
CA ARG A 72 -14.86 13.58 9.41
C ARG A 72 -15.33 12.13 9.39
N LEU A 73 -14.43 11.16 9.21
CA LEU A 73 -14.76 9.73 9.27
C LEU A 73 -15.16 9.31 10.69
N LEU A 74 -14.46 9.80 11.72
CA LEU A 74 -14.80 9.50 13.12
C LEU A 74 -16.22 9.98 13.48
N ASP A 75 -16.66 11.10 12.93
CA ASP A 75 -18.03 11.62 13.10
C ASP A 75 -19.11 10.74 12.47
N THR A 76 -18.77 9.82 11.57
CA THR A 76 -19.75 8.95 10.89
C THR A 76 -20.17 7.73 11.72
N GLY A 77 -19.54 7.50 12.86
CA GLY A 77 -19.81 6.36 13.73
C GLY A 77 -19.00 5.10 13.38
N ILE A 78 -17.91 5.23 12.60
CA ILE A 78 -16.95 4.13 12.47
C ILE A 78 -16.38 3.79 13.84
N ASN A 79 -16.11 2.53 14.09
CA ASN A 79 -15.63 2.03 15.37
C ASN A 79 -14.20 1.47 15.31
N ARG A 80 -13.59 1.43 14.11
CA ARG A 80 -12.25 0.89 13.92
C ARG A 80 -11.58 1.46 12.68
N ILE A 81 -10.27 1.64 12.78
CA ILE A 81 -9.37 1.95 11.67
C ILE A 81 -8.30 0.87 11.66
N ASP A 82 -8.24 0.08 10.58
CA ASP A 82 -7.33 -1.06 10.48
C ASP A 82 -5.89 -0.65 10.17
N GLY A 83 -5.70 0.54 9.65
CA GLY A 83 -4.38 1.11 9.41
C GLY A 83 -4.36 2.10 8.24
N VAL A 84 -3.22 2.73 8.08
CA VAL A 84 -2.93 3.64 6.97
C VAL A 84 -1.74 3.09 6.19
N GLN A 85 -1.88 2.98 4.89
CA GLN A 85 -0.86 2.45 4.00
C GLN A 85 -0.47 3.51 2.99
N PHE A 86 0.82 3.85 2.95
CA PHE A 86 1.33 4.82 1.97
C PHE A 86 1.73 4.12 0.67
N SER A 87 1.49 4.78 -0.44
CA SER A 87 1.90 4.34 -1.77
C SER A 87 2.29 5.52 -2.64
N SER A 88 3.18 5.31 -3.60
CA SER A 88 3.56 6.34 -4.55
C SER A 88 2.78 6.20 -5.86
N SER A 89 2.21 7.30 -6.36
CA SER A 89 1.59 7.33 -7.70
C SER A 89 2.62 7.12 -8.81
N LYS A 90 3.92 7.31 -8.52
CA LYS A 90 5.03 7.12 -9.45
C LYS A 90 5.70 5.75 -9.30
N ALA A 91 5.16 4.84 -8.48
CA ALA A 91 5.81 3.57 -8.17
C ALA A 91 6.16 2.77 -9.43
N GLU A 92 5.27 2.73 -10.43
CA GLU A 92 5.51 1.96 -11.65
C GLU A 92 6.56 2.60 -12.56
N SER A 93 6.55 3.93 -12.73
CA SER A 93 7.60 4.62 -13.48
C SER A 93 8.97 4.48 -12.82
N LEU A 94 9.03 4.62 -11.49
CA LEU A 94 10.26 4.43 -10.72
C LEU A 94 10.76 2.98 -10.79
N ARG A 95 9.85 2.01 -10.82
CA ARG A 95 10.22 0.59 -11.01
C ARG A 95 10.81 0.36 -12.39
N SER A 96 10.23 0.96 -13.45
CA SER A 96 10.77 0.90 -14.81
C SER A 96 12.17 1.49 -14.90
N GLU A 97 12.40 2.64 -14.26
CA GLU A 97 13.73 3.24 -14.16
C GLU A 97 14.71 2.33 -13.40
N ALA A 98 14.28 1.74 -12.29
CA ALA A 98 15.09 0.81 -11.52
C ALA A 98 15.48 -0.43 -12.34
N ARG A 99 14.55 -1.00 -13.15
CA ARG A 99 14.85 -2.09 -14.10
C ARG A 99 15.95 -1.71 -15.08
N THR A 100 15.82 -0.54 -15.69
CA THR A 100 16.82 -0.04 -16.63
C THR A 100 18.19 0.08 -15.98
N LYS A 101 18.27 0.68 -14.80
CA LYS A 101 19.52 0.82 -14.02
C LYS A 101 20.11 -0.55 -13.64
N ALA A 102 19.28 -1.49 -13.19
CA ALA A 102 19.72 -2.83 -12.81
C ALA A 102 20.30 -3.60 -14.01
N VAL A 103 19.68 -3.53 -15.19
CA VAL A 103 20.20 -4.18 -16.41
C VAL A 103 21.52 -3.54 -16.86
N MET A 104 21.61 -2.19 -16.79
CA MET A 104 22.86 -1.50 -17.13
C MET A 104 24.01 -1.87 -16.18
N ASP A 105 23.74 -1.96 -14.89
CA ASP A 105 24.69 -2.38 -13.88
C ASP A 105 25.14 -3.84 -14.07
N ALA A 106 24.19 -4.74 -14.34
CA ALA A 106 24.50 -6.14 -14.67
C ALA A 106 25.39 -6.25 -15.91
N LYS A 107 25.10 -5.49 -16.98
CA LYS A 107 25.93 -5.45 -18.19
C LYS A 107 27.35 -4.93 -17.90
N LYS A 108 27.46 -3.87 -17.10
CA LYS A 108 28.76 -3.31 -16.70
C LYS A 108 29.59 -4.34 -15.93
N LYS A 109 29.00 -4.96 -14.90
CA LYS A 109 29.68 -6.01 -14.10
C LYS A 109 30.10 -7.20 -14.95
N ALA A 110 29.22 -7.67 -15.84
CA ALA A 110 29.55 -8.76 -16.74
C ALA A 110 30.75 -8.41 -17.66
N GLY A 111 30.83 -7.18 -18.15
CA GLY A 111 31.96 -6.69 -18.95
C GLY A 111 33.27 -6.66 -18.15
N GLU A 112 33.22 -6.22 -16.89
CA GLU A 112 34.39 -6.22 -16.00
C GLU A 112 34.91 -7.64 -15.74
N TYR A 113 34.02 -8.62 -15.48
CA TYR A 113 34.41 -10.02 -15.29
C TYR A 113 34.98 -10.64 -16.58
N ALA A 114 34.34 -10.40 -17.73
CA ALA A 114 34.83 -10.89 -19.01
C ALA A 114 36.23 -10.34 -19.35
N ALA A 115 36.43 -9.04 -19.13
CA ALA A 115 37.75 -8.40 -19.33
C ALA A 115 38.84 -9.00 -18.44
N ALA A 116 38.55 -9.28 -17.16
CA ALA A 116 39.47 -9.94 -16.25
C ALA A 116 39.85 -11.36 -16.71
N LEU A 117 39.01 -12.01 -17.52
CA LEU A 117 39.27 -13.31 -18.14
C LEU A 117 39.88 -13.20 -19.56
N GLY A 118 40.23 -12.00 -20.00
CA GLY A 118 40.74 -11.75 -21.37
C GLY A 118 39.69 -11.93 -22.47
N GLN A 119 38.39 -11.84 -22.11
CA GLN A 119 37.26 -12.04 -22.98
C GLN A 119 36.38 -10.77 -23.06
N ARG A 120 35.36 -10.84 -23.90
CA ARG A 120 34.33 -9.79 -24.02
C ARG A 120 32.94 -10.40 -23.87
N ILE A 121 31.97 -9.60 -23.38
CA ILE A 121 30.58 -10.02 -23.36
C ILE A 121 29.99 -9.97 -24.79
N GLY A 122 29.21 -10.98 -25.11
CA GLY A 122 28.42 -11.07 -26.31
C GLY A 122 26.94 -10.68 -26.08
N LYS A 123 26.04 -11.41 -26.73
CA LYS A 123 24.58 -11.20 -26.59
C LYS A 123 24.11 -11.64 -25.20
N ALA A 124 23.06 -10.98 -24.69
CA ALA A 124 22.35 -11.50 -23.55
C ALA A 124 21.54 -12.77 -24.01
N VAL A 125 21.72 -13.86 -23.28
CA VAL A 125 21.07 -15.16 -23.54
C VAL A 125 19.94 -15.46 -22.60
N MET A 126 19.95 -14.83 -21.40
CA MET A 126 18.89 -15.00 -20.41
C MET A 126 18.75 -13.72 -19.59
N ILE A 127 17.50 -13.34 -19.36
CA ILE A 127 17.16 -12.27 -18.41
C ILE A 127 16.04 -12.78 -17.53
N SER A 128 16.19 -12.66 -16.21
CA SER A 128 15.13 -12.91 -15.25
C SER A 128 15.08 -11.80 -14.22
N GLU A 129 13.87 -11.38 -13.85
CA GLU A 129 13.62 -10.43 -12.78
C GLU A 129 13.13 -11.20 -11.56
N PHE A 130 13.78 -10.99 -10.44
CA PHE A 130 13.30 -11.45 -9.16
C PHE A 130 12.55 -10.30 -8.49
N GLN A 131 11.25 -10.48 -8.32
CA GLN A 131 10.47 -9.56 -7.48
C GLN A 131 10.50 -10.11 -6.06
N PRO A 132 11.20 -9.48 -5.13
CA PRO A 132 10.96 -9.77 -3.72
C PRO A 132 9.49 -9.45 -3.46
N ASN A 133 8.78 -10.36 -2.81
CA ASN A 133 7.33 -10.25 -2.50
C ASN A 133 6.97 -9.07 -1.56
N SER A 134 7.87 -8.18 -1.35
CA SER A 134 7.71 -6.97 -0.57
C SER A 134 7.37 -5.84 -1.52
N GLY A 135 6.14 -5.31 -1.43
CA GLY A 135 5.83 -4.00 -1.99
C GLY A 135 6.84 -2.94 -1.54
N PRO A 136 6.75 -1.70 -2.02
CA PRO A 136 7.64 -0.62 -1.59
C PRO A 136 7.72 -0.60 -0.07
N GLN A 137 8.92 -0.84 0.48
CA GLN A 137 9.15 -0.85 1.92
C GLN A 137 9.49 0.56 2.38
N PRO A 138 8.84 1.09 3.41
CA PRO A 138 9.31 2.31 4.05
C PRO A 138 10.66 2.02 4.69
N ILE A 139 11.70 2.76 4.29
CA ILE A 139 12.98 2.69 4.95
C ILE A 139 12.95 3.67 6.11
N LEU A 140 13.10 3.14 7.31
CA LEU A 140 13.46 3.92 8.49
C LEU A 140 14.96 4.31 8.40
N ARG A 141 15.32 5.17 7.47
CA ARG A 141 16.56 5.94 7.60
C ARG A 141 16.28 6.95 8.70
N GLY A 142 17.15 6.97 9.71
CA GLY A 142 17.02 7.85 10.86
C GLY A 142 16.64 9.25 10.41
N MET A 143 15.37 9.57 10.52
CA MET A 143 14.84 10.87 10.15
C MET A 143 15.44 11.86 11.14
N ALA A 144 16.14 12.83 10.62
CA ALA A 144 16.46 14.02 11.39
C ALA A 144 15.15 14.56 11.97
N MET A 145 15.15 14.87 13.25
CA MET A 145 14.00 15.34 14.06
C MET A 145 13.39 16.67 13.55
N GLN A 146 13.52 17.00 12.28
CA GLN A 146 13.13 18.28 11.72
C GLN A 146 11.67 18.32 11.27
N ASP A 147 11.02 17.16 11.04
CA ASP A 147 9.61 17.12 10.64
C ASP A 147 8.62 17.02 11.82
N ALA A 148 9.09 16.77 13.03
CA ALA A 148 8.25 16.78 14.23
C ALA A 148 7.69 18.18 14.56
N ALA A 149 8.22 19.24 13.97
CA ALA A 149 7.78 20.62 14.16
C ALA A 149 6.61 21.05 13.26
N SER A 150 6.18 20.21 12.31
CA SER A 150 5.15 20.59 11.32
C SER A 150 3.71 20.39 11.80
N GLY A 151 3.49 19.81 13.00
CA GLY A 151 2.15 19.58 13.55
C GLY A 151 1.28 18.58 12.77
N LYS A 152 1.86 17.83 11.82
CA LYS A 152 1.14 16.81 11.04
C LYS A 152 1.05 15.51 11.82
N ALA A 153 -0.15 14.91 11.85
CA ALA A 153 -0.38 13.63 12.53
C ALA A 153 0.23 12.42 11.79
N ILE A 154 0.71 12.60 10.55
CA ILE A 154 1.30 11.52 9.73
C ILE A 154 2.67 11.90 9.18
N ALA A 155 3.57 10.93 9.19
CA ALA A 155 4.89 11.01 8.57
C ALA A 155 5.01 9.87 7.53
N PRO A 156 4.84 10.13 6.22
CA PRO A 156 4.85 9.08 5.19
C PRO A 156 6.23 8.44 4.99
N GLY A 157 7.30 9.10 5.42
CA GLY A 157 8.67 8.62 5.26
C GLY A 157 9.13 8.59 3.81
N GLU A 158 10.28 7.96 3.57
CA GLU A 158 10.82 7.67 2.23
C GLU A 158 10.46 6.24 1.82
N MET A 159 10.19 6.05 0.54
CA MET A 159 9.89 4.74 -0.04
C MET A 159 11.02 4.36 -1.00
N GLU A 160 11.64 3.20 -0.80
CA GLU A 160 12.60 2.64 -1.74
C GLU A 160 11.93 1.64 -2.67
N ILE A 161 12.26 1.76 -3.96
CA ILE A 161 11.88 0.79 -4.98
C ILE A 161 13.15 0.17 -5.52
N SER A 162 13.38 -1.10 -5.24
CA SER A 162 14.50 -1.88 -5.72
C SER A 162 14.05 -2.95 -6.71
N VAL A 163 14.91 -3.25 -7.67
CA VAL A 163 14.72 -4.31 -8.67
C VAL A 163 16.00 -5.14 -8.72
N VAL A 164 15.86 -6.46 -8.70
CA VAL A 164 16.96 -7.41 -8.86
C VAL A 164 16.77 -8.14 -10.16
N VAL A 165 17.80 -8.08 -11.03
CA VAL A 165 17.82 -8.79 -12.29
C VAL A 165 19.01 -9.76 -12.35
N ASN A 166 18.79 -10.92 -12.93
CA ASN A 166 19.84 -11.86 -13.31
C ASN A 166 19.94 -11.84 -14.83
N VAL A 167 21.13 -11.57 -15.35
CA VAL A 167 21.38 -11.53 -16.79
C VAL A 167 22.60 -12.42 -17.10
N SER A 168 22.42 -13.34 -18.05
CA SER A 168 23.52 -14.15 -18.59
C SER A 168 23.91 -13.66 -19.99
N PHE A 169 25.20 -13.57 -20.24
CA PHE A 169 25.77 -13.15 -21.50
C PHE A 169 26.65 -14.26 -22.12
N GLU A 170 26.70 -14.32 -23.44
CA GLU A 170 27.76 -15.04 -24.12
C GLU A 170 29.11 -14.41 -23.83
N LEU A 171 30.17 -15.22 -23.78
CA LEU A 171 31.55 -14.75 -23.75
C LEU A 171 32.19 -14.90 -25.15
N LYS A 172 32.99 -13.95 -25.57
CA LYS A 172 33.70 -13.90 -26.85
C LYS A 172 35.15 -13.54 -26.66
#